data_56c3693a22337e82f8574dac91dfa21b
#
_entry.id   56c3693a22337e82f8574dac91dfa21b
#
_cell.length_a   1.000
_cell.length_b   1.000
_cell.length_c   1.000
_cell.angle_alpha   90.00
_cell.angle_beta   90.00
_cell.angle_gamma   90.00
#
_symmetry.space_group_name_H-M   'P 1'
#
loop_
_entity.id
_entity.type
_entity.pdbx_description
1 polymer ?
#
loop_
_entity_poly.entity_id
_entity_poly.type
_entity_poly.pdbx_seq_one_letter_code
_entity_poly.pdbx_strand_id
1 'polypeptide(L)'
;GFLAHIQGHVFILGLQGELRIQNIKTKKIIKKIIIEKNIKLNRINDGKTDPNGNLWFGTMDNLERKIEKGSLYKLDKSLLLTKVDRNYRITNGPAFIDQFNFYHTDSAKKIIYKIKINKKDKIVSKKIFKKFSLSEGSPDGMTLDKNKNLWVAHFHGACVSVFNIRAKLIHRIHLPAKNITNCTFGGLKNNEIFITSATKGMNRADLQKFKYSGFLFS
;
A
#
# COMPACT_ATOMS: atom_id res chain seq x y z
N GLY A 1 -3.35 -7.91 -2.33
CA GLY A 1 -1.97 -8.39 -2.50
C GLY A 1 -1.15 -7.41 -3.32
N PHE A 2 0.12 -7.65 -3.42
CA PHE A 2 1.04 -6.82 -4.19
C PHE A 2 1.98 -7.67 -5.05
N LEU A 3 2.68 -7.00 -5.95
CA LEU A 3 3.71 -7.55 -6.82
C LEU A 3 4.97 -6.70 -6.67
N ALA A 4 6.12 -7.32 -6.34
CA ALA A 4 7.42 -6.66 -6.28
C ALA A 4 8.42 -7.35 -7.21
N HIS A 5 9.07 -6.58 -8.08
CA HIS A 5 10.07 -7.10 -9.03
C HIS A 5 11.40 -7.37 -8.33
N ILE A 6 12.04 -8.50 -8.62
CA ILE A 6 13.39 -8.84 -8.18
C ILE A 6 14.37 -8.64 -9.34
N GLN A 7 14.26 -9.50 -10.36
CA GLN A 7 15.08 -9.42 -11.58
C GLN A 7 14.42 -10.23 -12.73
N GLY A 8 14.59 -9.77 -13.96
CA GLY A 8 14.06 -10.44 -15.14
C GLY A 8 12.56 -10.73 -15.01
N HIS A 9 12.16 -12.00 -15.02
CA HIS A 9 10.77 -12.42 -14.82
C HIS A 9 10.47 -12.92 -13.39
N VAL A 10 11.37 -12.67 -12.43
CA VAL A 10 11.22 -13.12 -11.03
C VAL A 10 10.61 -12.01 -10.19
N PHE A 11 9.52 -12.35 -9.50
CA PHE A 11 8.76 -11.43 -8.65
C PHE A 11 8.49 -12.04 -7.28
N ILE A 12 8.25 -11.17 -6.30
CA ILE A 12 7.62 -11.53 -5.03
C ILE A 12 6.13 -11.20 -5.13
N LEU A 13 5.29 -12.18 -4.84
CA LEU A 13 3.84 -12.05 -4.79
C LEU A 13 3.38 -12.05 -3.34
N GLY A 14 2.66 -11.03 -2.92
CA GLY A 14 1.98 -10.97 -1.63
C GLY A 14 0.61 -11.65 -1.73
N LEU A 15 0.43 -12.80 -1.10
CA LEU A 15 -0.76 -13.63 -1.16
C LEU A 15 -1.40 -13.80 0.23
N GLN A 16 -2.46 -14.59 0.32
CA GLN A 16 -3.02 -14.98 1.61
C GLN A 16 -2.08 -15.99 2.29
N GLY A 17 -1.57 -15.61 3.46
CA GLY A 17 -0.73 -16.46 4.28
C GLY A 17 0.70 -16.69 3.80
N GLU A 18 1.11 -16.18 2.64
CA GLU A 18 2.47 -16.38 2.14
C GLU A 18 3.00 -15.23 1.26
N LEU A 19 4.31 -15.04 1.28
CA LEU A 19 5.05 -14.42 0.20
C LEU A 19 5.56 -15.52 -0.72
N ARG A 20 5.38 -15.36 -2.02
CA ARG A 20 5.84 -16.31 -3.03
C ARG A 20 6.83 -15.66 -3.97
N ILE A 21 8.06 -16.18 -4.03
CA ILE A 21 9.04 -15.81 -5.04
C ILE A 21 8.81 -16.72 -6.25
N GLN A 22 8.47 -16.15 -7.38
CA GLN A 22 8.05 -16.89 -8.56
C GLN A 22 8.55 -16.25 -9.86
N ASN A 23 8.99 -17.08 -10.81
CA ASN A 23 9.18 -16.65 -12.18
C ASN A 23 7.79 -16.64 -12.86
N ILE A 24 7.29 -15.45 -13.22
CA ILE A 24 5.94 -15.29 -13.76
C ILE A 24 5.79 -15.82 -15.20
N LYS A 25 6.90 -15.86 -15.98
CA LYS A 25 6.91 -16.41 -17.36
C LYS A 25 6.80 -17.93 -17.35
N THR A 26 7.64 -18.61 -16.56
CA THR A 26 7.66 -20.08 -16.48
C THR A 26 6.69 -20.64 -15.45
N LYS A 27 6.06 -19.80 -14.63
CA LYS A 27 5.22 -20.14 -13.47
C LYS A 27 5.96 -20.93 -12.38
N LYS A 28 7.27 -21.13 -12.48
CA LYS A 28 8.09 -21.85 -11.49
C LYS A 28 8.12 -21.10 -10.17
N ILE A 29 7.68 -21.74 -9.09
CA ILE A 29 7.82 -21.25 -7.72
C ILE A 29 9.26 -21.51 -7.26
N ILE A 30 9.97 -20.47 -6.84
CA ILE A 30 11.35 -20.55 -6.37
C ILE A 30 11.37 -20.72 -4.85
N LYS A 31 10.55 -19.92 -4.14
CA LYS A 31 10.47 -19.98 -2.67
C LYS A 31 9.10 -19.53 -2.17
N LYS A 32 8.68 -20.10 -1.03
CA LYS A 32 7.52 -19.65 -0.25
C LYS A 32 8.00 -19.26 1.13
N ILE A 33 7.48 -18.15 1.66
CA ILE A 33 7.73 -17.67 3.01
C ILE A 33 6.35 -17.54 3.66
N ILE A 34 6.07 -18.37 4.66
CA ILE A 34 4.77 -18.40 5.34
C ILE A 34 4.69 -17.21 6.29
N ILE A 35 3.59 -16.47 6.20
CA ILE A 35 3.28 -15.30 7.01
C ILE A 35 2.10 -15.63 7.92
N GLU A 36 2.23 -15.30 9.22
CA GLU A 36 1.12 -15.40 10.19
C GLU A 36 0.44 -16.78 10.21
N LYS A 37 1.22 -17.86 10.26
CA LYS A 37 0.75 -19.25 10.25
C LYS A 37 -0.47 -19.52 11.16
N ASN A 38 -0.56 -18.82 12.28
CA ASN A 38 -1.63 -18.98 13.27
C ASN A 38 -2.84 -18.03 13.02
N ILE A 39 -2.80 -17.17 11.99
CA ILE A 39 -3.87 -16.22 11.66
C ILE A 39 -4.35 -16.50 10.23
N LYS A 40 -4.98 -17.66 10.03
CA LYS A 40 -5.37 -18.20 8.72
C LYS A 40 -6.23 -17.27 7.86
N LEU A 41 -6.99 -16.36 8.49
CA LEU A 41 -7.87 -15.43 7.78
C LEU A 41 -7.17 -14.13 7.35
N ASN A 42 -5.92 -13.90 7.74
CA ASN A 42 -5.20 -12.74 7.26
C ASN A 42 -4.68 -12.97 5.83
N ARG A 43 -4.65 -11.90 5.07
CA ARG A 43 -3.94 -11.81 3.79
C ARG A 43 -2.93 -10.67 3.81
N ILE A 44 -1.97 -10.75 2.94
CA ILE A 44 -1.10 -9.61 2.63
C ILE A 44 -1.93 -8.61 1.80
N ASN A 45 -1.82 -7.32 2.08
CA ASN A 45 -2.55 -6.27 1.36
C ASN A 45 -1.62 -5.49 0.43
N ASP A 46 -0.90 -4.51 0.93
CA ASP A 46 -0.01 -3.67 0.14
C ASP A 46 1.44 -3.83 0.60
N GLY A 47 2.40 -3.52 -0.28
CA GLY A 47 3.82 -3.59 0.04
C GLY A 47 4.67 -2.82 -0.95
N LYS A 48 5.79 -2.28 -0.45
CA LYS A 48 6.79 -1.56 -1.23
C LYS A 48 8.21 -1.86 -0.74
N THR A 49 9.17 -1.65 -1.61
CA THR A 49 10.59 -1.68 -1.23
C THR A 49 11.02 -0.36 -0.62
N ASP A 50 11.87 -0.43 0.40
CA ASP A 50 12.56 0.74 0.95
C ASP A 50 13.75 1.16 0.08
N PRO A 51 14.40 2.32 0.34
CA PRO A 51 15.57 2.76 -0.42
C PRO A 51 16.76 1.79 -0.38
N ASN A 52 16.81 0.89 0.60
CA ASN A 52 17.85 -0.14 0.73
C ASN A 52 17.49 -1.44 0.00
N GLY A 53 16.31 -1.53 -0.62
CA GLY A 53 15.82 -2.70 -1.35
C GLY A 53 15.23 -3.81 -0.46
N ASN A 54 14.92 -3.52 0.81
CA ASN A 54 14.13 -4.43 1.64
C ASN A 54 12.64 -4.28 1.30
N LEU A 55 11.91 -5.40 1.34
CA LEU A 55 10.47 -5.39 1.11
C LEU A 55 9.73 -5.14 2.41
N TRP A 56 8.84 -4.14 2.42
CA TRP A 56 7.93 -3.86 3.50
C TRP A 56 6.50 -4.12 3.04
N PHE A 57 5.71 -4.78 3.88
CA PHE A 57 4.33 -5.10 3.52
C PHE A 57 3.44 -5.18 4.76
N GLY A 58 2.17 -4.94 4.54
CA GLY A 58 1.16 -5.02 5.57
C GLY A 58 0.21 -6.20 5.40
N THR A 59 -0.31 -6.72 6.50
CA THR A 59 -1.36 -7.74 6.53
C THR A 59 -2.68 -7.15 7.02
N MET A 60 -3.78 -7.84 6.72
CA MET A 60 -5.11 -7.48 7.17
C MET A 60 -6.03 -8.71 7.21
N ASP A 61 -7.13 -8.62 7.95
CA ASP A 61 -8.18 -9.63 7.90
C ASP A 61 -8.83 -9.68 6.51
N ASN A 62 -8.84 -10.84 5.88
CA ASN A 62 -9.34 -11.01 4.51
C ASN A 62 -10.87 -10.78 4.39
N LEU A 63 -11.60 -10.95 5.49
CA LEU A 63 -13.05 -10.68 5.57
C LEU A 63 -13.35 -9.22 5.93
N GLU A 64 -12.33 -8.39 6.15
CA GLU A 64 -12.44 -6.96 6.48
C GLU A 64 -13.32 -6.68 7.71
N ARG A 65 -13.34 -7.61 8.65
CA ARG A 65 -14.05 -7.43 9.92
C ARG A 65 -13.45 -6.28 10.73
N LYS A 66 -14.21 -5.74 11.67
CA LYS A 66 -13.75 -4.63 12.53
C LYS A 66 -12.77 -5.09 13.62
N ILE A 67 -11.73 -5.86 13.24
CA ILE A 67 -10.69 -6.41 14.13
C ILE A 67 -9.30 -5.92 13.73
N GLU A 68 -8.42 -5.73 14.71
CA GLU A 68 -7.09 -5.17 14.54
C GLU A 68 -6.02 -6.30 14.54
N LYS A 69 -6.10 -7.19 13.57
CA LYS A 69 -5.16 -8.32 13.41
C LYS A 69 -4.08 -8.11 12.35
N GLY A 70 -4.11 -6.97 11.66
CA GLY A 70 -3.09 -6.61 10.68
C GLY A 70 -1.79 -6.19 11.33
N SER A 71 -0.69 -6.44 10.64
CA SER A 71 0.67 -6.13 11.07
C SER A 71 1.48 -5.57 9.91
N LEU A 72 2.54 -4.80 10.23
CA LEU A 72 3.55 -4.34 9.29
C LEU A 72 4.80 -5.20 9.44
N TYR A 73 5.31 -5.71 8.31
CA TYR A 73 6.48 -6.56 8.21
C TYR A 73 7.56 -5.95 7.33
N LYS A 74 8.80 -6.32 7.61
CA LYS A 74 9.96 -6.12 6.75
C LYS A 74 10.57 -7.48 6.41
N LEU A 75 10.84 -7.71 5.13
CA LEU A 75 11.65 -8.81 4.62
C LEU A 75 12.94 -8.22 4.06
N ASP A 76 14.06 -8.56 4.65
CA ASP A 76 15.36 -8.08 4.18
C ASP A 76 15.90 -8.90 3.00
N LYS A 77 17.05 -8.48 2.46
CA LYS A 77 17.70 -9.15 1.32
C LYS A 77 18.17 -10.58 1.63
N SER A 78 18.37 -10.92 2.91
CA SER A 78 18.71 -12.28 3.37
C SER A 78 17.46 -13.15 3.56
N LEU A 79 16.28 -12.60 3.29
CA LEU A 79 14.95 -13.19 3.49
C LEU A 79 14.60 -13.40 4.97
N LEU A 80 15.21 -12.62 5.88
CA LEU A 80 14.81 -12.55 7.26
C LEU A 80 13.53 -11.70 7.38
N LEU A 81 12.48 -12.30 7.93
CA LEU A 81 11.20 -11.66 8.16
C LEU A 81 11.12 -11.07 9.57
N THR A 82 10.87 -9.79 9.67
CA THR A 82 10.71 -9.06 10.95
C THR A 82 9.32 -8.44 11.02
N LYS A 83 8.58 -8.68 12.11
CA LYS A 83 7.37 -7.92 12.42
C LYS A 83 7.77 -6.61 13.08
N VAL A 84 7.43 -5.48 12.44
CA VAL A 84 7.81 -4.13 12.87
C VAL A 84 6.71 -3.47 13.69
N ASP A 85 5.44 -3.66 13.28
CA ASP A 85 4.28 -3.06 13.97
C ASP A 85 3.05 -3.95 13.86
N ARG A 86 2.01 -3.66 14.65
CA ARG A 86 0.77 -4.45 14.76
C ARG A 86 -0.44 -3.58 15.07
N ASN A 87 -1.63 -4.23 15.18
CA ASN A 87 -2.90 -3.62 15.55
C ASN A 87 -3.44 -2.67 14.49
N TYR A 88 -3.32 -3.10 13.23
CA TYR A 88 -3.97 -2.47 12.09
C TYR A 88 -5.25 -3.21 11.71
N ARG A 89 -6.21 -2.48 11.15
CA ARG A 89 -7.40 -3.07 10.53
C ARG A 89 -7.15 -3.35 9.05
N ILE A 90 -6.76 -2.32 8.28
CA ILE A 90 -6.45 -2.42 6.85
C ILE A 90 -5.17 -1.64 6.58
N THR A 91 -4.07 -2.36 6.38
CA THR A 91 -2.76 -1.77 6.10
C THR A 91 -2.62 -1.37 4.64
N ASN A 92 -2.06 -0.18 4.37
CA ASN A 92 -1.68 0.27 3.03
C ASN A 92 -0.37 1.08 3.06
N GLY A 93 0.35 1.09 1.94
CA GLY A 93 1.71 1.58 1.82
C GLY A 93 2.72 0.50 2.24
N PRO A 94 3.94 0.87 2.66
CA PRO A 94 4.41 2.21 3.05
C PRO A 94 4.81 3.11 1.87
N ALA A 95 5.07 4.41 2.18
CA ALA A 95 5.76 5.33 1.28
C ALA A 95 6.96 5.93 2.01
N PHE A 96 8.17 5.65 1.53
CA PHE A 96 9.43 5.99 2.21
C PHE A 96 9.89 7.40 1.90
N ILE A 97 10.07 8.24 2.94
CA ILE A 97 10.70 9.56 2.87
C ILE A 97 12.22 9.37 2.74
N ASP A 98 12.76 8.45 3.55
CA ASP A 98 14.14 8.00 3.59
C ASP A 98 14.21 6.59 4.23
N GLN A 99 15.42 6.08 4.50
CA GLN A 99 15.62 4.75 5.08
C GLN A 99 15.04 4.55 6.50
N PHE A 100 14.71 5.64 7.21
CA PHE A 100 14.21 5.58 8.60
C PHE A 100 12.84 6.20 8.78
N ASN A 101 12.36 6.96 7.82
CA ASN A 101 11.11 7.69 7.90
C ASN A 101 10.17 7.30 6.76
N PHE A 102 8.93 6.96 7.08
CA PHE A 102 7.94 6.58 6.08
C PHE A 102 6.51 6.90 6.54
N TYR A 103 5.62 6.93 5.59
CA TYR A 103 4.18 6.96 5.82
C TYR A 103 3.60 5.56 5.75
N HIS A 104 2.63 5.25 6.62
CA HIS A 104 1.90 3.99 6.61
C HIS A 104 0.44 4.23 6.99
N THR A 105 -0.47 3.50 6.38
CA THR A 105 -1.92 3.76 6.47
C THR A 105 -2.63 2.65 7.24
N ASP A 106 -3.61 3.03 8.06
CA ASP A 106 -4.75 2.20 8.43
C ASP A 106 -6.00 2.75 7.74
N SER A 107 -6.34 2.18 6.60
CA SER A 107 -7.45 2.66 5.74
C SER A 107 -8.80 2.62 6.44
N ALA A 108 -9.04 1.59 7.25
CA ALA A 108 -10.30 1.45 7.97
C ALA A 108 -10.45 2.46 9.10
N LYS A 109 -9.34 2.90 9.69
CA LYS A 109 -9.31 4.00 10.66
C LYS A 109 -9.26 5.37 9.99
N LYS A 110 -9.09 5.42 8.66
CA LYS A 110 -8.93 6.63 7.87
C LYS A 110 -7.75 7.50 8.32
N ILE A 111 -6.64 6.86 8.66
CA ILE A 111 -5.46 7.53 9.22
C ILE A 111 -4.22 7.14 8.42
N ILE A 112 -3.41 8.14 8.09
CA ILE A 112 -2.02 7.97 7.67
C ILE A 112 -1.13 8.35 8.85
N TYR A 113 -0.22 7.45 9.21
CA TYR A 113 0.82 7.68 10.20
C TYR A 113 2.12 8.09 9.52
N LYS A 114 2.87 9.00 10.14
CA LYS A 114 4.30 9.20 9.88
C LYS A 114 5.06 8.42 10.94
N ILE A 115 5.88 7.46 10.49
CA ILE A 115 6.60 6.54 11.35
C ILE A 115 8.10 6.78 11.19
N LYS A 116 8.82 6.79 12.32
CA LYS A 116 10.28 6.79 12.36
C LYS A 116 10.76 5.53 13.04
N ILE A 117 11.76 4.87 12.43
CA ILE A 117 12.44 3.68 13.00
C ILE A 117 13.90 3.99 13.27
N ASN A 118 14.54 3.16 14.09
CA ASN A 118 15.98 3.17 14.31
C ASN A 118 16.70 2.13 13.42
N LYS A 119 18.04 2.04 13.54
CA LYS A 119 18.87 1.08 12.78
C LYS A 119 18.54 -0.39 13.04
N LYS A 120 17.77 -0.71 14.10
CA LYS A 120 17.30 -2.06 14.46
C LYS A 120 15.84 -2.29 14.04
N ASP A 121 15.30 -1.47 13.12
CA ASP A 121 13.91 -1.47 12.64
C ASP A 121 12.85 -1.31 13.75
N LYS A 122 13.23 -0.81 14.94
CA LYS A 122 12.28 -0.53 16.01
C LYS A 122 11.67 0.86 15.84
N ILE A 123 10.36 0.96 15.97
CA ILE A 123 9.64 2.24 15.93
C ILE A 123 10.06 3.10 17.13
N VAL A 124 10.57 4.29 16.82
CA VAL A 124 10.93 5.31 17.83
C VAL A 124 9.92 6.48 17.82
N SER A 125 9.12 6.61 16.77
CA SER A 125 8.02 7.58 16.72
C SER A 125 6.95 7.09 15.76
N LYS A 126 5.66 7.21 16.16
CA LYS A 126 4.49 6.97 15.32
C LYS A 126 3.48 8.07 15.62
N LYS A 127 3.30 9.00 14.68
CA LYS A 127 2.41 10.16 14.83
C LYS A 127 1.39 10.17 13.70
N ILE A 128 0.19 10.67 13.98
CA ILE A 128 -0.80 10.90 12.94
C ILE A 128 -0.27 12.00 12.01
N PHE A 129 -0.13 11.68 10.74
CA PHE A 129 0.18 12.64 9.68
C PHE A 129 -1.11 13.29 9.16
N LYS A 130 -2.11 12.47 8.82
CA LYS A 130 -3.40 12.94 8.30
C LYS A 130 -4.52 12.02 8.75
N LYS A 131 -5.64 12.61 9.16
CA LYS A 131 -6.93 11.93 9.40
C LYS A 131 -7.91 12.40 8.33
N PHE A 132 -8.65 11.47 7.73
CA PHE A 132 -9.62 11.72 6.66
C PHE A 132 -11.04 11.69 7.21
N SER A 133 -11.90 12.55 6.69
CA SER A 133 -13.35 12.55 6.96
C SER A 133 -14.05 11.40 6.21
N LEU A 134 -15.30 11.15 6.56
CA LEU A 134 -16.12 10.13 5.88
C LEU A 134 -16.33 10.44 4.39
N SER A 135 -16.49 11.73 4.06
CA SER A 135 -16.74 12.20 2.69
C SER A 135 -15.50 12.11 1.77
N GLU A 136 -14.29 12.05 2.34
CA GLU A 136 -13.05 11.96 1.54
C GLU A 136 -12.72 10.54 1.05
N GLY A 137 -13.52 9.52 1.42
CA GLY A 137 -13.17 8.12 1.19
C GLY A 137 -12.15 7.62 2.22
N SER A 138 -11.46 6.53 1.90
CA SER A 138 -10.41 5.96 2.76
C SER A 138 -9.06 6.05 2.06
N PRO A 139 -7.98 6.48 2.76
CA PRO A 139 -6.63 6.46 2.18
C PRO A 139 -6.25 5.01 1.86
N ASP A 140 -5.75 4.79 0.64
CA ASP A 140 -5.33 3.49 0.13
C ASP A 140 -3.84 3.52 -0.24
N GLY A 141 -3.42 2.98 -1.35
CA GLY A 141 -2.04 3.02 -1.80
C GLY A 141 -1.51 4.44 -2.00
N MET A 142 -0.21 4.61 -1.82
CA MET A 142 0.42 5.93 -1.85
C MET A 142 1.86 5.89 -2.34
N THR A 143 2.33 7.04 -2.82
CA THR A 143 3.71 7.23 -3.27
C THR A 143 4.20 8.64 -2.94
N LEU A 144 5.51 8.87 -3.06
CA LEU A 144 6.10 10.20 -2.93
C LEU A 144 6.59 10.71 -4.28
N ASP A 145 6.42 11.99 -4.54
CA ASP A 145 7.10 12.67 -5.64
C ASP A 145 8.55 13.06 -5.25
N LYS A 146 9.30 13.62 -6.21
CA LYS A 146 10.67 14.08 -6.01
C LYS A 146 10.79 15.19 -4.95
N ASN A 147 9.71 15.93 -4.71
CA ASN A 147 9.64 17.00 -3.70
C ASN A 147 9.20 16.49 -2.33
N LYS A 148 9.08 15.16 -2.16
CA LYS A 148 8.58 14.48 -0.96
C LYS A 148 7.13 14.81 -0.61
N ASN A 149 6.32 15.26 -1.57
CA ASN A 149 4.87 15.35 -1.38
C ASN A 149 4.27 13.96 -1.45
N LEU A 150 3.32 13.68 -0.56
CA LEU A 150 2.64 12.39 -0.46
C LEU A 150 1.40 12.37 -1.37
N TRP A 151 1.41 11.50 -2.36
CA TRP A 151 0.31 11.20 -3.26
C TRP A 151 -0.48 10.01 -2.70
N VAL A 152 -1.77 10.18 -2.47
CA VAL A 152 -2.64 9.22 -1.80
C VAL A 152 -3.84 8.89 -2.66
N ALA A 153 -4.04 7.63 -2.97
CA ALA A 153 -5.25 7.11 -3.60
C ALA A 153 -6.39 7.07 -2.57
N HIS A 154 -7.63 7.36 -3.00
CA HIS A 154 -8.80 7.36 -2.13
C HIS A 154 -9.80 6.27 -2.53
N PHE A 155 -9.86 5.19 -1.77
CA PHE A 155 -10.90 4.19 -1.92
C PHE A 155 -12.27 4.81 -1.52
N HIS A 156 -13.27 4.71 -2.39
CA HIS A 156 -14.57 5.42 -2.34
C HIS A 156 -14.49 6.96 -2.48
N GLY A 157 -13.33 7.52 -2.83
CA GLY A 157 -13.16 8.98 -2.92
C GLY A 157 -13.03 9.53 -4.34
N ALA A 158 -12.93 8.68 -5.35
CA ALA A 158 -12.80 9.02 -6.77
C ALA A 158 -11.68 10.04 -7.07
N CYS A 159 -10.61 10.02 -6.30
CA CYS A 159 -9.49 10.97 -6.46
C CYS A 159 -8.15 10.43 -5.96
N VAL A 160 -7.08 11.10 -6.38
CA VAL A 160 -5.76 11.11 -5.76
C VAL A 160 -5.53 12.49 -5.15
N SER A 161 -5.14 12.54 -3.89
CA SER A 161 -4.78 13.81 -3.21
C SER A 161 -3.28 13.89 -2.97
N VAL A 162 -2.73 15.10 -3.08
CA VAL A 162 -1.31 15.40 -2.86
C VAL A 162 -1.16 16.27 -1.63
N PHE A 163 -0.40 15.79 -0.67
CA PHE A 163 -0.13 16.50 0.59
C PHE A 163 1.35 16.84 0.70
N ASN A 164 1.65 18.06 1.16
CA ASN A 164 3.03 18.41 1.52
C ASN A 164 3.45 17.77 2.85
N ILE A 165 4.70 17.96 3.25
CA ILE A 165 5.27 17.37 4.50
C ILE A 165 4.57 17.84 5.79
N ARG A 166 3.77 18.94 5.72
CA ARG A 166 2.95 19.48 6.83
C ARG A 166 1.50 19.01 6.78
N ALA A 167 1.19 17.98 5.97
CA ALA A 167 -0.16 17.45 5.74
C ALA A 167 -1.16 18.46 5.14
N LYS A 168 -0.68 19.56 4.55
CA LYS A 168 -1.53 20.51 3.81
C LYS A 168 -1.81 19.93 2.43
N LEU A 169 -3.08 19.85 2.04
CA LEU A 169 -3.49 19.52 0.69
C LEU A 169 -2.99 20.60 -0.28
N ILE A 170 -2.24 20.20 -1.30
CA ILE A 170 -1.70 21.09 -2.33
C ILE A 170 -2.32 20.84 -3.70
N HIS A 171 -2.80 19.60 -3.95
CA HIS A 171 -3.47 19.26 -5.20
C HIS A 171 -4.42 18.08 -5.01
N ARG A 172 -5.45 17.98 -5.88
CA ARG A 172 -6.35 16.83 -5.96
C ARG A 172 -6.72 16.57 -7.42
N ILE A 173 -6.57 15.33 -7.85
CA ILE A 173 -6.93 14.86 -9.18
C ILE A 173 -8.18 13.99 -9.04
N HIS A 174 -9.29 14.41 -9.63
CA HIS A 174 -10.51 13.61 -9.70
C HIS A 174 -10.46 12.66 -10.88
N LEU A 175 -10.94 11.43 -10.68
CA LEU A 175 -10.96 10.38 -11.69
C LEU A 175 -12.38 9.85 -11.91
N PRO A 176 -12.71 9.40 -13.13
CA PRO A 176 -14.01 8.82 -13.44
C PRO A 176 -14.15 7.36 -12.96
N ALA A 177 -13.54 7.05 -11.82
CA ALA A 177 -13.57 5.76 -11.14
C ALA A 177 -13.78 5.98 -9.63
N LYS A 178 -14.66 5.19 -8.98
CA LYS A 178 -15.04 5.41 -7.59
C LYS A 178 -13.93 5.03 -6.60
N ASN A 179 -13.36 3.85 -6.81
CA ASN A 179 -12.36 3.26 -5.89
C ASN A 179 -10.98 3.40 -6.49
N ILE A 180 -10.26 4.43 -6.13
CA ILE A 180 -8.86 4.59 -6.51
C ILE A 180 -8.02 3.84 -5.48
N THR A 181 -7.19 2.90 -5.96
CA THR A 181 -6.55 1.91 -5.07
C THR A 181 -5.07 2.16 -4.86
N ASN A 182 -4.34 2.61 -5.88
CA ASN A 182 -2.92 2.91 -5.73
C ASN A 182 -2.48 3.93 -6.77
N CYS A 183 -1.33 4.56 -6.54
CA CYS A 183 -0.65 5.42 -7.51
C CYS A 183 0.86 5.25 -7.41
N THR A 184 1.55 5.38 -8.54
CA THR A 184 3.01 5.33 -8.60
C THR A 184 3.53 6.13 -9.78
N PHE A 185 4.75 6.67 -9.65
CA PHE A 185 5.44 7.30 -10.76
C PHE A 185 6.18 6.25 -11.59
N GLY A 186 6.26 6.50 -12.89
CA GLY A 186 6.90 5.64 -13.87
C GLY A 186 7.16 6.36 -15.19
N GLY A 187 7.28 5.56 -16.28
CA GLY A 187 7.73 6.06 -17.58
C GLY A 187 9.23 6.25 -17.64
N LEU A 188 9.75 6.54 -18.82
CA LEU A 188 11.21 6.64 -19.07
C LEU A 188 11.90 7.72 -18.21
N LYS A 189 11.17 8.79 -17.86
CA LYS A 189 11.70 9.93 -17.08
C LYS A 189 11.11 10.01 -15.67
N ASN A 190 10.37 8.98 -15.21
CA ASN A 190 9.62 8.99 -13.95
C ASN A 190 8.72 10.23 -13.77
N ASN A 191 8.14 10.73 -14.86
CA ASN A 191 7.25 11.89 -14.89
C ASN A 191 5.80 11.54 -15.25
N GLU A 192 5.51 10.27 -15.44
CA GLU A 192 4.17 9.75 -15.64
C GLU A 192 3.63 9.19 -14.32
N ILE A 193 2.35 9.39 -14.04
CA ILE A 193 1.70 8.78 -12.88
C ILE A 193 0.75 7.68 -13.36
N PHE A 194 0.92 6.49 -12.80
CA PHE A 194 0.03 5.36 -13.04
C PHE A 194 -0.89 5.19 -11.85
N ILE A 195 -2.20 5.13 -12.09
CA ILE A 195 -3.23 5.07 -11.06
C ILE A 195 -4.11 3.86 -11.31
N THR A 196 -4.25 2.99 -10.32
CA THR A 196 -5.12 1.82 -10.40
C THR A 196 -6.45 2.07 -9.71
N SER A 197 -7.51 1.42 -10.19
CA SER A 197 -8.85 1.47 -9.61
C SER A 197 -9.49 0.10 -9.51
N ALA A 198 -10.59 -0.01 -8.75
CA ALA A 198 -11.30 -1.26 -8.53
C ALA A 198 -12.82 -1.09 -8.54
N THR A 199 -13.53 -2.19 -8.83
CA THR A 199 -15.00 -2.28 -8.75
C THR A 199 -15.49 -2.89 -7.45
N LYS A 200 -14.60 -3.29 -6.54
CA LYS A 200 -14.95 -3.96 -5.27
C LYS A 200 -15.97 -3.15 -4.47
N GLY A 201 -17.07 -3.79 -4.08
CA GLY A 201 -18.11 -3.18 -3.25
C GLY A 201 -18.97 -2.14 -3.96
N MET A 202 -18.89 -2.01 -5.29
CA MET A 202 -19.73 -1.13 -6.09
C MET A 202 -21.07 -1.82 -6.42
N ASN A 203 -22.15 -1.07 -6.28
CA ASN A 203 -23.46 -1.49 -6.75
C ASN A 203 -23.70 -1.09 -8.22
N ARG A 204 -24.86 -1.45 -8.79
CA ARG A 204 -25.19 -1.18 -10.19
C ARG A 204 -25.19 0.31 -10.53
N ALA A 205 -25.69 1.17 -9.65
CA ALA A 205 -25.70 2.62 -9.84
C ALA A 205 -24.28 3.20 -9.85
N ASP A 206 -23.41 2.72 -8.93
CA ASP A 206 -22.00 3.09 -8.93
C ASP A 206 -21.29 2.72 -10.23
N LEU A 207 -21.53 1.50 -10.75
CA LEU A 207 -20.92 1.02 -12.00
C LEU A 207 -21.40 1.84 -13.22
N GLN A 208 -22.67 2.28 -13.21
CA GLN A 208 -23.19 3.16 -14.26
C GLN A 208 -22.56 4.56 -14.20
N LYS A 209 -22.39 5.12 -13.00
CA LYS A 209 -21.82 6.45 -12.77
C LYS A 209 -20.32 6.49 -13.03
N PHE A 210 -19.59 5.47 -12.57
CA PHE A 210 -18.12 5.40 -12.60
C PHE A 210 -17.65 4.30 -13.57
N LYS A 211 -17.94 4.49 -14.86
CA LYS A 211 -17.75 3.48 -15.93
C LYS A 211 -16.30 2.98 -16.08
N TYR A 212 -15.33 3.75 -15.63
CA TYR A 212 -13.90 3.42 -15.73
C TYR A 212 -13.33 2.81 -14.43
N SER A 213 -14.18 2.41 -13.48
CA SER A 213 -13.73 1.66 -12.32
C SER A 213 -13.18 0.29 -12.71
N GLY A 214 -12.00 -0.06 -12.18
CA GLY A 214 -11.26 -1.26 -12.58
C GLY A 214 -10.21 -1.02 -13.67
N PHE A 215 -10.14 0.19 -14.23
CA PHE A 215 -9.14 0.58 -15.24
C PHE A 215 -7.83 1.06 -14.58
N LEU A 216 -6.77 1.04 -15.38
CA LEU A 216 -5.51 1.73 -15.14
C LEU A 216 -5.56 3.08 -15.85
N PHE A 217 -5.15 4.15 -15.18
CA PHE A 217 -5.02 5.51 -15.70
C PHE A 217 -3.55 5.91 -15.71
N SER A 218 -3.21 6.73 -16.70
CA SER A 218 -1.91 7.42 -16.82
C SER A 218 -2.11 8.83 -17.34
#